data_28127f78b835b658f15c7f20787063b3
#
_entry.id   28127f78b835b658f15c7f20787063b3
#
_cell.length_a   1.000
_cell.length_b   1.000
_cell.length_c   1.000
_cell.angle_alpha   90.00
_cell.angle_beta   90.00
_cell.angle_gamma   90.00
#
_symmetry.space_group_name_H-M   'P 1'
#
loop_
_entity.id
_entity.type
_entity.pdbx_description
1 polymer ?
#
loop_
_entity_poly.entity_id
_entity_poly.type
_entity_poly.pdbx_seq_one_letter_code
_entity_poly.pdbx_strand_id
1 'polypeptide(L)'
;MGDEIDEVIDFLSDKKPAVREQAMQIVQGLTGTDDGAKLLYAKADALVPKLLHALGAEGGESKYAATALVNLTHDPEVITKAVGKGVVERAMDSLRDGDGAPVDLLLSILANVTTAESGVHVLIQEGKPLEGFWLSKLIQLLSTGTPEVDYDQAASVLTNVTRDPIGRRVLLDPKRGLLASVIPFMTQSNELRRERVAAALRNCCMDDVHRKALLNFASPTEEPEGEIVRALLRPISGKKVGAELSDNVRQACAEAIFALAKDEEGRELLGKLEAPRALRDGYELEEHAETCAALVATGDLFLKHGMVPEDLQEGLNQPQAVEVIDDDEALVMGPGFGGGGFINSVD
;
A
#
# COMPACT_ATOMS: atom_id res chain seq x y z
N MET A 1 -36.37 -7.73 13.65
CA MET A 1 -34.94 -7.47 13.39
C MET A 1 -34.67 -6.06 12.79
N GLY A 2 -35.39 -5.58 11.77
CA GLY A 2 -35.15 -4.22 11.24
C GLY A 2 -35.40 -3.11 12.27
N ASP A 3 -36.50 -3.17 12.97
CA ASP A 3 -36.89 -2.18 13.99
C ASP A 3 -35.98 -2.18 15.21
N GLU A 4 -35.48 -3.36 15.63
CA GLU A 4 -34.55 -3.51 16.76
C GLU A 4 -33.17 -2.87 16.44
N ILE A 5 -32.70 -2.98 15.19
CA ILE A 5 -31.45 -2.34 14.74
C ILE A 5 -31.61 -0.82 14.69
N ASP A 6 -32.75 -0.33 14.23
CA ASP A 6 -33.03 1.12 14.23
C ASP A 6 -33.03 1.68 15.66
N GLU A 7 -33.59 0.93 16.63
CA GLU A 7 -33.55 1.30 18.05
C GLU A 7 -32.12 1.33 18.60
N VAL A 8 -31.27 0.33 18.29
CA VAL A 8 -29.87 0.32 18.69
C VAL A 8 -29.12 1.51 18.08
N ILE A 9 -29.36 1.81 16.80
CA ILE A 9 -28.76 2.97 16.13
C ILE A 9 -29.21 4.28 16.81
N ASP A 10 -30.43 4.39 17.27
CA ASP A 10 -30.92 5.58 17.99
C ASP A 10 -30.24 5.74 19.35
N PHE A 11 -29.99 4.66 20.07
CA PHE A 11 -29.23 4.67 21.34
C PHE A 11 -27.78 5.14 21.19
N LEU A 12 -27.17 5.09 20.02
CA LEU A 12 -25.83 5.67 19.78
C LEU A 12 -25.79 7.19 20.01
N SER A 13 -26.93 7.86 20.12
CA SER A 13 -27.04 9.29 20.40
C SER A 13 -27.71 9.56 21.75
N ASP A 14 -27.82 8.57 22.63
CA ASP A 14 -28.43 8.75 23.96
C ASP A 14 -27.60 9.75 24.80
N LYS A 15 -28.29 10.45 25.71
CA LYS A 15 -27.65 11.43 26.60
C LYS A 15 -26.73 10.76 27.65
N LYS A 16 -26.99 9.51 27.99
CA LYS A 16 -26.23 8.74 28.98
C LYS A 16 -25.06 8.03 28.31
N PRO A 17 -23.78 8.34 28.65
CA PRO A 17 -22.62 7.68 28.08
C PRO A 17 -22.67 6.14 28.14
N ALA A 18 -23.10 5.59 29.28
CA ALA A 18 -23.20 4.13 29.43
C ALA A 18 -24.18 3.46 28.45
N VAL A 19 -25.25 4.17 28.04
CA VAL A 19 -26.21 3.65 27.05
C VAL A 19 -25.57 3.70 25.66
N ARG A 20 -24.87 4.79 25.30
CA ARG A 20 -24.15 4.90 24.02
C ARG A 20 -23.07 3.83 23.92
N GLU A 21 -22.28 3.62 24.98
CA GLU A 21 -21.21 2.62 25.00
C GLU A 21 -21.76 1.21 24.79
N GLN A 22 -22.85 0.84 25.47
CA GLN A 22 -23.52 -0.45 25.27
C GLN A 22 -24.04 -0.60 23.84
N ALA A 23 -24.67 0.43 23.29
CA ALA A 23 -25.13 0.42 21.91
C ALA A 23 -23.97 0.26 20.90
N MET A 24 -22.83 0.96 21.12
CA MET A 24 -21.61 0.79 20.33
C MET A 24 -21.05 -0.62 20.40
N GLN A 25 -21.03 -1.22 21.60
CA GLN A 25 -20.59 -2.61 21.77
C GLN A 25 -21.49 -3.60 21.02
N ILE A 26 -22.81 -3.38 21.02
CA ILE A 26 -23.75 -4.20 20.24
C ILE A 26 -23.48 -4.04 18.73
N VAL A 27 -23.32 -2.80 18.24
CA VAL A 27 -23.01 -2.54 16.84
C VAL A 27 -21.68 -3.20 16.45
N GLN A 28 -20.63 -3.05 17.25
CA GLN A 28 -19.34 -3.69 17.01
C GLN A 28 -19.48 -5.21 16.98
N GLY A 29 -20.21 -5.82 17.90
CA GLY A 29 -20.47 -7.26 17.89
C GLY A 29 -21.21 -7.74 16.63
N LEU A 30 -22.20 -6.97 16.14
CA LEU A 30 -22.91 -7.27 14.90
C LEU A 30 -21.99 -7.19 13.67
N THR A 31 -21.06 -6.23 13.64
CA THR A 31 -20.10 -6.13 12.52
C THR A 31 -19.11 -7.29 12.46
N GLY A 32 -18.93 -8.06 13.53
CA GLY A 32 -18.08 -9.24 13.59
C GLY A 32 -18.67 -10.49 12.91
N THR A 33 -19.91 -10.43 12.41
CA THR A 33 -20.57 -11.54 11.71
C THR A 33 -21.09 -11.10 10.36
N ASP A 34 -21.07 -11.99 9.36
CA ASP A 34 -21.52 -11.68 7.98
C ASP A 34 -22.99 -11.22 7.95
N ASP A 35 -23.87 -11.88 8.70
CA ASP A 35 -25.30 -11.55 8.73
C ASP A 35 -25.55 -10.22 9.44
N GLY A 36 -24.87 -9.97 10.56
CA GLY A 36 -24.94 -8.73 11.28
C GLY A 36 -24.40 -7.54 10.47
N ALA A 37 -23.26 -7.72 9.82
CA ALA A 37 -22.67 -6.71 8.94
C ALA A 37 -23.62 -6.33 7.80
N LYS A 38 -24.22 -7.30 7.11
CA LYS A 38 -25.19 -7.06 6.02
C LYS A 38 -26.40 -6.25 6.48
N LEU A 39 -26.90 -6.50 7.69
CA LEU A 39 -28.01 -5.72 8.26
C LEU A 39 -27.59 -4.25 8.48
N LEU A 40 -26.36 -4.02 8.93
CA LEU A 40 -25.83 -2.69 9.18
C LEU A 40 -25.45 -1.94 7.89
N TYR A 41 -25.02 -2.63 6.82
CA TYR A 41 -24.75 -2.01 5.50
C TYR A 41 -25.99 -1.28 4.96
N ALA A 42 -27.18 -1.88 5.10
CA ALA A 42 -28.45 -1.26 4.72
C ALA A 42 -28.77 0.01 5.52
N LYS A 43 -28.19 0.17 6.72
CA LYS A 43 -28.40 1.30 7.61
C LYS A 43 -27.20 2.27 7.65
N ALA A 44 -26.20 2.12 6.78
CA ALA A 44 -24.96 2.87 6.80
C ALA A 44 -25.17 4.39 6.80
N ASP A 45 -26.17 4.90 6.11
CA ASP A 45 -26.46 6.34 6.05
C ASP A 45 -26.81 6.94 7.41
N ALA A 46 -27.52 6.21 8.28
CA ALA A 46 -27.86 6.62 9.63
C ALA A 46 -26.75 6.28 10.64
N LEU A 47 -26.06 5.16 10.44
CA LEU A 47 -25.09 4.60 11.36
C LEU A 47 -23.74 5.35 11.29
N VAL A 48 -23.18 5.50 10.07
CA VAL A 48 -21.83 6.05 9.88
C VAL A 48 -21.62 7.41 10.54
N PRO A 49 -22.52 8.40 10.42
CA PRO A 49 -22.32 9.71 11.09
C PRO A 49 -22.21 9.57 12.63
N LYS A 50 -22.94 8.64 13.23
CA LYS A 50 -22.93 8.42 14.68
C LYS A 50 -21.62 7.75 15.11
N LEU A 51 -21.10 6.78 14.33
CA LEU A 51 -19.80 6.17 14.57
C LEU A 51 -18.66 7.19 14.41
N LEU A 52 -18.70 8.04 13.38
CA LEU A 52 -17.71 9.10 13.19
C LEU A 52 -17.69 10.11 14.34
N HIS A 53 -18.87 10.45 14.88
CA HIS A 53 -18.94 11.31 16.07
C HIS A 53 -18.25 10.67 17.28
N ALA A 54 -18.42 9.37 17.46
CA ALA A 54 -17.88 8.62 18.58
C ALA A 54 -16.36 8.38 18.51
N LEU A 55 -15.71 8.55 17.35
CA LEU A 55 -14.25 8.37 17.25
C LEU A 55 -13.44 9.27 18.19
N GLY A 56 -13.95 10.43 18.57
CA GLY A 56 -13.30 11.33 19.53
C GLY A 56 -13.90 11.26 20.93
N ALA A 57 -14.73 10.25 21.23
CA ALA A 57 -15.28 10.06 22.56
C ALA A 57 -14.22 9.48 23.50
N GLU A 58 -14.40 9.71 24.80
CA GLU A 58 -13.58 9.08 25.84
C GLU A 58 -14.01 7.63 26.11
N GLY A 59 -13.08 6.80 26.59
CA GLY A 59 -13.35 5.45 27.06
C GLY A 59 -13.57 4.42 25.95
N GLY A 60 -14.41 3.40 26.21
CA GLY A 60 -14.67 2.28 25.29
C GLY A 60 -15.45 2.66 24.04
N GLU A 61 -16.24 3.74 24.10
CA GLU A 61 -17.12 4.20 23.03
C GLU A 61 -16.35 4.43 21.72
N SER A 62 -15.19 5.12 21.77
CA SER A 62 -14.35 5.39 20.61
C SER A 62 -13.72 4.13 20.02
N LYS A 63 -13.27 3.21 20.85
CA LYS A 63 -12.70 1.93 20.40
C LYS A 63 -13.75 1.08 19.70
N TYR A 64 -14.94 0.92 20.27
CA TYR A 64 -16.02 0.15 19.63
C TYR A 64 -16.46 0.77 18.31
N ALA A 65 -16.58 2.11 18.25
CA ALA A 65 -16.92 2.82 17.03
C ALA A 65 -15.86 2.63 15.94
N ALA A 66 -14.57 2.72 16.30
CA ALA A 66 -13.48 2.52 15.36
C ALA A 66 -13.44 1.07 14.84
N THR A 67 -13.59 0.07 15.72
CA THR A 67 -13.66 -1.35 15.32
C THR A 67 -14.85 -1.60 14.39
N ALA A 68 -16.02 -1.05 14.70
CA ALA A 68 -17.18 -1.16 13.83
C ALA A 68 -16.94 -0.52 12.44
N LEU A 69 -16.31 0.65 12.39
CA LEU A 69 -15.95 1.30 11.12
C LEU A 69 -14.93 0.48 10.32
N VAL A 70 -13.90 -0.10 10.96
CA VAL A 70 -12.95 -1.01 10.30
C VAL A 70 -13.72 -2.14 9.62
N ASN A 71 -14.59 -2.83 10.36
CA ASN A 71 -15.35 -3.95 9.83
C ASN A 71 -16.33 -3.53 8.71
N LEU A 72 -17.05 -2.43 8.88
CA LEU A 72 -18.01 -1.94 7.89
C LEU A 72 -17.35 -1.44 6.61
N THR A 73 -16.14 -0.87 6.68
CA THR A 73 -15.39 -0.36 5.53
C THR A 73 -14.70 -1.46 4.71
N HIS A 74 -15.04 -2.73 4.90
CA HIS A 74 -14.77 -3.80 3.94
C HIS A 74 -15.77 -3.79 2.76
N ASP A 75 -16.95 -3.20 2.94
CA ASP A 75 -17.96 -3.09 1.90
C ASP A 75 -17.75 -1.81 1.06
N PRO A 76 -17.67 -1.90 -0.30
CA PRO A 76 -17.41 -0.74 -1.16
C PRO A 76 -18.51 0.34 -1.11
N GLU A 77 -19.78 -0.05 -0.89
CA GLU A 77 -20.88 0.93 -0.77
C GLU A 77 -20.77 1.70 0.53
N VAL A 78 -20.39 1.00 1.62
CA VAL A 78 -20.14 1.65 2.91
C VAL A 78 -18.93 2.57 2.82
N ILE A 79 -17.83 2.16 2.14
CA ILE A 79 -16.69 3.05 1.88
C ILE A 79 -17.16 4.35 1.23
N THR A 80 -17.92 4.25 0.15
CA THR A 80 -18.42 5.42 -0.59
C THR A 80 -19.24 6.35 0.31
N LYS A 81 -20.13 5.79 1.12
CA LYS A 81 -20.94 6.54 2.09
C LYS A 81 -20.06 7.16 3.18
N ALA A 82 -19.13 6.41 3.74
CA ALA A 82 -18.24 6.87 4.81
C ALA A 82 -17.34 8.02 4.35
N VAL A 83 -16.77 7.93 3.15
CA VAL A 83 -15.98 9.02 2.55
C VAL A 83 -16.84 10.25 2.36
N GLY A 84 -18.06 10.11 1.82
CA GLY A 84 -19.02 11.21 1.67
C GLY A 84 -19.47 11.84 2.99
N LYS A 85 -19.32 11.14 4.12
CA LYS A 85 -19.64 11.63 5.48
C LYS A 85 -18.41 12.15 6.24
N GLY A 86 -17.23 12.19 5.62
CA GLY A 86 -16.02 12.78 6.20
C GLY A 86 -15.18 11.83 7.07
N VAL A 87 -15.19 10.53 6.79
CA VAL A 87 -14.41 9.54 7.55
C VAL A 87 -12.92 9.83 7.51
N VAL A 88 -12.39 10.27 6.36
CA VAL A 88 -10.95 10.54 6.20
C VAL A 88 -10.53 11.72 7.06
N GLU A 89 -11.29 12.83 6.98
CA GLU A 89 -11.07 14.02 7.77
C GLU A 89 -11.14 13.70 9.27
N ARG A 90 -12.17 12.96 9.68
CA ARG A 90 -12.36 12.62 11.08
C ARG A 90 -11.25 11.72 11.62
N ALA A 91 -10.81 10.71 10.86
CA ALA A 91 -9.70 9.85 11.26
C ALA A 91 -8.38 10.64 11.37
N MET A 92 -8.10 11.52 10.39
CA MET A 92 -6.90 12.37 10.43
C MET A 92 -6.92 13.39 11.57
N ASP A 93 -8.09 13.94 11.92
CA ASP A 93 -8.24 14.83 13.08
C ASP A 93 -7.99 14.06 14.38
N SER A 94 -8.56 12.87 14.55
CA SER A 94 -8.32 12.04 15.74
C SER A 94 -6.85 11.61 15.87
N LEU A 95 -6.17 11.30 14.76
CA LEU A 95 -4.72 11.02 14.76
C LEU A 95 -3.89 12.24 15.18
N ARG A 96 -4.29 13.44 14.77
CA ARG A 96 -3.62 14.69 15.15
C ARG A 96 -3.81 15.03 16.62
N ASP A 97 -5.03 14.92 17.11
CA ASP A 97 -5.41 15.33 18.46
C ASP A 97 -4.88 14.33 19.51
N GLY A 98 -4.69 13.06 19.11
CA GLY A 98 -4.10 12.01 19.94
C GLY A 98 -5.05 11.53 21.05
N ASP A 99 -6.33 11.78 20.90
CA ASP A 99 -7.40 11.38 21.81
C ASP A 99 -8.43 10.48 21.11
N GLY A 100 -9.26 9.80 21.89
CA GLY A 100 -10.34 8.98 21.39
C GLY A 100 -9.90 7.58 20.92
N ALA A 101 -10.15 7.26 19.65
CA ALA A 101 -9.92 5.92 19.10
C ALA A 101 -8.43 5.54 18.99
N PRO A 102 -8.08 4.25 19.20
CA PRO A 102 -6.72 3.75 19.03
C PRO A 102 -6.15 4.03 17.64
N VAL A 103 -4.86 4.38 17.59
CA VAL A 103 -4.14 4.79 16.36
C VAL A 103 -4.18 3.70 15.29
N ASP A 104 -3.96 2.45 15.66
CA ASP A 104 -3.99 1.28 14.77
C ASP A 104 -5.35 1.12 14.07
N LEU A 105 -6.45 1.33 14.79
CA LEU A 105 -7.80 1.29 14.22
C LEU A 105 -8.07 2.48 13.29
N LEU A 106 -7.61 3.68 13.63
CA LEU A 106 -7.72 4.85 12.75
C LEU A 106 -6.95 4.64 11.46
N LEU A 107 -5.74 4.10 11.53
CA LEU A 107 -4.95 3.76 10.35
C LEU A 107 -5.58 2.64 9.52
N SER A 108 -6.22 1.65 10.17
CA SER A 108 -6.97 0.60 9.49
C SER A 108 -8.18 1.16 8.73
N ILE A 109 -8.92 2.09 9.34
CA ILE A 109 -10.01 2.81 8.65
C ILE A 109 -9.46 3.53 7.40
N LEU A 110 -8.37 4.29 7.54
CA LEU A 110 -7.75 5.00 6.43
C LEU A 110 -7.26 4.04 5.33
N ALA A 111 -6.67 2.91 5.70
CA ALA A 111 -6.25 1.87 4.74
C ALA A 111 -7.45 1.32 3.96
N ASN A 112 -8.56 1.04 4.64
CA ASN A 112 -9.76 0.53 3.98
C ASN A 112 -10.39 1.58 3.03
N VAL A 113 -10.60 2.80 3.50
CA VAL A 113 -11.29 3.83 2.68
C VAL A 113 -10.45 4.34 1.51
N THR A 114 -9.12 4.24 1.58
CA THR A 114 -8.22 4.58 0.47
C THR A 114 -8.10 3.48 -0.59
N THR A 115 -8.76 2.34 -0.42
CA THR A 115 -8.96 1.38 -1.53
C THR A 115 -9.84 1.96 -2.63
N ALA A 116 -10.69 2.94 -2.30
CA ALA A 116 -11.49 3.70 -3.25
C ALA A 116 -10.79 5.01 -3.65
N GLU A 117 -10.88 5.37 -4.94
CA GLU A 117 -10.33 6.59 -5.51
C GLU A 117 -10.79 7.85 -4.75
N SER A 118 -12.08 7.91 -4.40
CA SER A 118 -12.64 9.04 -3.61
C SER A 118 -11.95 9.22 -2.27
N GLY A 119 -11.58 8.12 -1.58
CA GLY A 119 -10.83 8.16 -0.33
C GLY A 119 -9.40 8.68 -0.53
N VAL A 120 -8.75 8.28 -1.63
CA VAL A 120 -7.43 8.78 -2.00
C VAL A 120 -7.46 10.29 -2.24
N HIS A 121 -8.41 10.78 -3.04
CA HIS A 121 -8.53 12.22 -3.38
C HIS A 121 -8.78 13.07 -2.13
N VAL A 122 -9.61 12.60 -1.20
CA VAL A 122 -9.85 13.29 0.07
C VAL A 122 -8.58 13.28 0.93
N LEU A 123 -7.89 12.14 1.06
CA LEU A 123 -6.65 12.04 1.84
C LEU A 123 -5.54 12.93 1.27
N ILE A 124 -5.39 12.97 -0.04
CA ILE A 124 -4.40 13.83 -0.70
C ILE A 124 -4.78 15.31 -0.60
N GLN A 125 -6.05 15.63 -0.33
CA GLN A 125 -6.55 17.01 -0.30
C GLN A 125 -6.37 17.69 -1.67
N GLU A 126 -6.68 16.96 -2.75
CA GLU A 126 -6.47 17.40 -4.12
C GLU A 126 -6.99 18.82 -4.37
N GLY A 127 -6.14 19.66 -4.96
CA GLY A 127 -6.47 21.06 -5.29
C GLY A 127 -6.67 21.98 -4.10
N LYS A 128 -6.44 21.52 -2.85
CA LYS A 128 -6.52 22.35 -1.64
C LYS A 128 -5.13 22.90 -1.25
N PRO A 129 -5.06 23.98 -0.48
CA PRO A 129 -3.76 24.58 -0.06
C PRO A 129 -2.82 23.61 0.68
N LEU A 130 -3.38 22.60 1.34
CA LEU A 130 -2.62 21.60 2.11
C LEU A 130 -2.51 20.26 1.36
N GLU A 131 -2.57 20.27 0.03
CA GLU A 131 -2.43 19.07 -0.79
C GLU A 131 -1.18 18.26 -0.39
N GLY A 132 -1.37 16.96 -0.11
CA GLY A 132 -0.33 16.01 0.29
C GLY A 132 0.13 16.13 1.75
N PHE A 133 -0.39 17.07 2.53
CA PHE A 133 0.02 17.24 3.93
C PHE A 133 -0.31 16.00 4.79
N TRP A 134 -1.49 15.41 4.63
CA TRP A 134 -1.87 14.23 5.40
C TRP A 134 -1.04 13.01 5.02
N LEU A 135 -0.74 12.81 3.74
CA LEU A 135 0.19 11.75 3.31
C LEU A 135 1.57 11.94 3.96
N SER A 136 2.09 13.18 3.99
CA SER A 136 3.34 13.49 4.68
C SER A 136 3.31 13.11 6.16
N LYS A 137 2.19 13.37 6.85
CA LYS A 137 2.01 12.99 8.26
C LYS A 137 1.98 11.48 8.46
N LEU A 138 1.31 10.74 7.59
CA LEU A 138 1.28 9.27 7.67
C LEU A 138 2.67 8.65 7.44
N ILE A 139 3.44 9.16 6.47
CA ILE A 139 4.83 8.73 6.25
C ILE A 139 5.70 9.06 7.47
N GLN A 140 5.50 10.22 8.09
CA GLN A 140 6.21 10.59 9.32
C GLN A 140 5.89 9.61 10.47
N LEU A 141 4.64 9.19 10.64
CA LEU A 141 4.25 8.21 11.66
C LEU A 141 4.98 6.88 11.48
N LEU A 142 5.16 6.41 10.24
CA LEU A 142 5.97 5.21 9.96
C LEU A 142 7.41 5.34 10.45
N SER A 143 8.00 6.55 10.39
CA SER A 143 9.39 6.81 10.76
C SER A 143 9.58 7.00 12.26
N THR A 144 8.60 7.56 12.95
CA THR A 144 8.68 7.95 14.37
C THR A 144 8.00 6.95 15.30
N GLY A 145 7.42 5.88 14.76
CA GLY A 145 6.62 4.91 15.50
C GLY A 145 7.36 4.34 16.71
N THR A 146 6.70 4.37 17.86
CA THR A 146 7.17 3.70 19.06
C THR A 146 6.81 2.22 19.01
N PRO A 147 7.58 1.32 19.66
CA PRO A 147 7.29 -0.11 19.65
C PRO A 147 5.90 -0.48 20.22
N GLU A 148 5.32 0.40 21.01
CA GLU A 148 4.05 0.18 21.68
C GLU A 148 2.82 0.45 20.79
N VAL A 149 3.01 1.13 19.66
CA VAL A 149 1.92 1.50 18.74
C VAL A 149 2.20 0.93 17.35
N ASP A 150 1.21 0.23 16.81
CA ASP A 150 1.29 -0.28 15.44
C ASP A 150 0.89 0.81 14.42
N TYR A 151 1.87 1.22 13.62
CA TYR A 151 1.67 2.17 12.51
C TYR A 151 1.70 1.51 11.14
N ASP A 152 1.73 0.19 11.06
CA ASP A 152 1.98 -0.54 9.81
C ASP A 152 0.93 -0.26 8.74
N GLN A 153 -0.31 -0.02 9.14
CA GLN A 153 -1.37 0.34 8.20
C GLN A 153 -1.16 1.67 7.47
N ALA A 154 -0.32 2.55 7.97
CA ALA A 154 0.08 3.74 7.20
C ALA A 154 0.85 3.37 5.92
N ALA A 155 1.59 2.25 5.91
CA ALA A 155 2.22 1.73 4.70
C ALA A 155 1.18 1.17 3.72
N SER A 156 0.08 0.57 4.21
CA SER A 156 -1.05 0.16 3.36
C SER A 156 -1.73 1.35 2.71
N VAL A 157 -1.92 2.45 3.44
CA VAL A 157 -2.42 3.72 2.87
C VAL A 157 -1.50 4.22 1.77
N LEU A 158 -0.16 4.19 1.97
CA LEU A 158 0.81 4.60 0.96
C LEU A 158 0.68 3.77 -0.32
N THR A 159 0.53 2.43 -0.20
CA THR A 159 0.31 1.56 -1.35
C THR A 159 -0.96 1.93 -2.11
N ASN A 160 -2.07 2.14 -1.41
CA ASN A 160 -3.34 2.51 -2.02
C ASN A 160 -3.26 3.86 -2.75
N VAL A 161 -2.67 4.86 -2.09
CA VAL A 161 -2.48 6.21 -2.63
C VAL A 161 -1.66 6.17 -3.92
N THR A 162 -0.62 5.36 -4.01
CA THR A 162 0.24 5.26 -5.20
C THR A 162 -0.39 4.51 -6.38
N ARG A 163 -1.52 3.83 -6.19
CA ARG A 163 -2.33 3.30 -7.31
C ARG A 163 -2.96 4.42 -8.14
N ASP A 164 -3.17 5.57 -7.54
CA ASP A 164 -3.71 6.75 -8.19
C ASP A 164 -2.59 7.68 -8.71
N PRO A 165 -2.72 8.26 -9.94
CA PRO A 165 -1.74 9.21 -10.47
C PRO A 165 -1.47 10.40 -9.56
N ILE A 166 -2.51 10.91 -8.87
CA ILE A 166 -2.36 12.05 -7.96
C ILE A 166 -1.48 11.71 -6.76
N GLY A 167 -1.64 10.50 -6.21
CA GLY A 167 -0.81 10.03 -5.10
C GLY A 167 0.65 9.86 -5.52
N ARG A 168 0.91 9.28 -6.71
CA ARG A 168 2.26 9.18 -7.27
C ARG A 168 2.89 10.55 -7.45
N ARG A 169 2.15 11.50 -8.02
CA ARG A 169 2.62 12.89 -8.20
C ARG A 169 3.03 13.53 -6.88
N VAL A 170 2.24 13.35 -5.82
CA VAL A 170 2.53 13.91 -4.49
C VAL A 170 3.72 13.22 -3.83
N LEU A 171 3.83 11.89 -3.93
CA LEU A 171 4.95 11.13 -3.37
C LEU A 171 6.27 11.48 -4.04
N LEU A 172 6.25 11.66 -5.37
CA LEU A 172 7.44 11.89 -6.19
C LEU A 172 7.81 13.38 -6.32
N ASP A 173 7.04 14.30 -5.75
CA ASP A 173 7.37 15.73 -5.75
C ASP A 173 8.69 15.98 -4.98
N PRO A 174 9.78 16.38 -5.65
CA PRO A 174 11.08 16.57 -5.00
C PRO A 174 11.07 17.65 -3.92
N LYS A 175 10.14 18.61 -3.99
CA LYS A 175 10.00 19.67 -2.98
C LYS A 175 9.47 19.13 -1.65
N ARG A 176 8.81 18.00 -1.65
CA ARG A 176 8.24 17.41 -0.43
C ARG A 176 9.19 16.43 0.26
N GLY A 177 10.16 15.85 -0.46
CA GLY A 177 11.13 14.89 0.07
C GLY A 177 10.52 13.58 0.59
N LEU A 178 9.26 13.26 0.23
CA LEU A 178 8.54 12.11 0.76
C LEU A 178 9.17 10.79 0.31
N LEU A 179 9.62 10.73 -0.93
CA LEU A 179 10.24 9.53 -1.49
C LEU A 179 11.52 9.15 -0.71
N ALA A 180 12.39 10.13 -0.40
CA ALA A 180 13.58 9.90 0.41
C ALA A 180 13.25 9.32 1.80
N SER A 181 12.11 9.72 2.38
CA SER A 181 11.65 9.21 3.67
C SER A 181 11.09 7.79 3.60
N VAL A 182 10.70 7.32 2.40
CA VAL A 182 10.07 6.00 2.21
C VAL A 182 11.10 4.91 1.89
N ILE A 183 12.16 5.22 1.13
CA ILE A 183 13.18 4.25 0.69
C ILE A 183 13.79 3.42 1.84
N PRO A 184 14.14 4.00 3.02
CA PRO A 184 14.71 3.24 4.12
C PRO A 184 13.85 2.09 4.64
N PHE A 185 12.53 2.14 4.42
CA PHE A 185 11.63 1.06 4.83
C PHE A 185 11.85 -0.24 4.06
N MET A 186 12.46 -0.19 2.87
CA MET A 186 12.83 -1.39 2.09
C MET A 186 13.83 -2.31 2.79
N THR A 187 14.49 -1.84 3.85
CA THR A 187 15.53 -2.60 4.58
C THR A 187 15.19 -2.83 6.06
N GLN A 188 14.01 -2.43 6.50
CA GLN A 188 13.58 -2.65 7.89
C GLN A 188 13.18 -4.10 8.15
N SER A 189 13.20 -4.50 9.41
CA SER A 189 12.84 -5.86 9.83
C SER A 189 11.36 -6.19 9.64
N ASN A 190 10.47 -5.18 9.67
CA ASN A 190 9.03 -5.37 9.52
C ASN A 190 8.69 -5.73 8.06
N GLU A 191 8.20 -6.95 7.87
CA GLU A 191 7.87 -7.51 6.56
C GLU A 191 6.73 -6.76 5.88
N LEU A 192 5.65 -6.49 6.61
CA LEU A 192 4.48 -5.77 6.06
C LEU A 192 4.86 -4.39 5.51
N ARG A 193 5.72 -3.66 6.23
CA ARG A 193 6.22 -2.35 5.75
C ARG A 193 7.03 -2.49 4.48
N ARG A 194 7.94 -3.51 4.41
CA ARG A 194 8.71 -3.76 3.19
C ARG A 194 7.81 -4.09 2.01
N GLU A 195 6.83 -4.98 2.19
CA GLU A 195 5.87 -5.35 1.14
C GLU A 195 5.09 -4.15 0.63
N ARG A 196 4.53 -3.35 1.54
CA ARG A 196 3.71 -2.19 1.16
C ARG A 196 4.53 -1.11 0.48
N VAL A 197 5.76 -0.87 0.94
CA VAL A 197 6.64 0.11 0.30
C VAL A 197 7.14 -0.38 -1.06
N ALA A 198 7.52 -1.66 -1.19
CA ALA A 198 7.87 -2.25 -2.48
C ALA A 198 6.73 -2.12 -3.49
N ALA A 199 5.49 -2.43 -3.08
CA ALA A 199 4.31 -2.27 -3.91
C ALA A 199 4.05 -0.80 -4.30
N ALA A 200 4.26 0.15 -3.38
CA ALA A 200 4.13 1.57 -3.68
C ALA A 200 5.17 2.05 -4.71
N LEU A 201 6.42 1.63 -4.58
CA LEU A 201 7.48 1.93 -5.54
C LEU A 201 7.20 1.29 -6.91
N ARG A 202 6.75 0.03 -6.94
CA ARG A 202 6.28 -0.63 -8.15
C ARG A 202 5.19 0.19 -8.85
N ASN A 203 4.16 0.63 -8.13
CA ASN A 203 3.08 1.44 -8.69
C ASN A 203 3.62 2.72 -9.37
N CYS A 204 4.65 3.34 -8.78
CA CYS A 204 5.31 4.50 -9.39
C CYS A 204 6.09 4.14 -10.66
N CYS A 205 6.65 2.92 -10.77
CA CYS A 205 7.37 2.46 -11.94
C CYS A 205 6.46 2.11 -13.13
N MET A 206 5.19 1.72 -12.88
CA MET A 206 4.25 1.31 -13.94
C MET A 206 3.77 2.45 -14.83
N ASP A 207 3.89 3.68 -14.39
CA ASP A 207 3.44 4.87 -15.12
C ASP A 207 4.64 5.58 -15.77
N ASP A 208 4.58 5.78 -17.09
CA ASP A 208 5.68 6.34 -17.88
C ASP A 208 6.14 7.73 -17.40
N VAL A 209 5.18 8.58 -16.97
CA VAL A 209 5.49 9.93 -16.51
C VAL A 209 6.22 9.88 -15.15
N HIS A 210 5.74 9.05 -14.24
CA HIS A 210 6.29 8.93 -12.89
C HIS A 210 7.58 8.13 -12.86
N ARG A 211 7.77 7.18 -13.78
CA ARG A 211 9.00 6.40 -13.94
C ARG A 211 10.22 7.30 -14.20
N LYS A 212 10.08 8.31 -15.06
CA LYS A 212 11.15 9.30 -15.29
C LYS A 212 11.50 10.09 -14.02
N ALA A 213 10.51 10.44 -13.21
CA ALA A 213 10.77 11.11 -11.95
C ALA A 213 11.55 10.23 -10.96
N LEU A 214 11.29 8.90 -10.96
CA LEU A 214 12.06 7.94 -10.18
C LEU A 214 13.50 7.78 -10.65
N LEU A 215 13.73 7.67 -11.96
CA LEU A 215 15.07 7.54 -12.53
C LEU A 215 15.94 8.77 -12.25
N ASN A 216 15.33 9.96 -12.26
CA ASN A 216 16.01 11.23 -11.99
C ASN A 216 16.02 11.60 -10.49
N PHE A 217 15.58 10.71 -9.61
CA PHE A 217 15.61 10.97 -8.18
C PHE A 217 17.05 11.01 -7.68
N ALA A 218 17.42 12.15 -7.10
CA ALA A 218 18.70 12.34 -6.42
C ALA A 218 18.45 12.45 -4.90
N SER A 219 18.91 11.44 -4.18
CA SER A 219 18.91 11.47 -2.73
C SER A 219 20.02 12.38 -2.20
N PRO A 220 19.87 12.94 -1.00
CA PRO A 220 20.96 13.66 -0.33
C PRO A 220 22.08 12.74 0.21
N THR A 221 22.13 11.48 -0.18
CA THR A 221 23.13 10.48 0.26
C THR A 221 24.46 10.60 -0.51
N GLU A 222 25.49 9.90 -0.05
CA GLU A 222 26.81 9.88 -0.71
C GLU A 222 26.79 9.23 -2.12
N GLU A 223 25.84 8.35 -2.39
CA GLU A 223 25.64 7.71 -3.70
C GLU A 223 24.22 8.00 -4.24
N PRO A 224 23.95 9.22 -4.66
CA PRO A 224 22.58 9.65 -5.00
C PRO A 224 22.06 9.03 -6.29
N GLU A 225 22.94 8.70 -7.26
CA GLU A 225 22.52 8.15 -8.54
C GLU A 225 22.04 6.70 -8.40
N GLY A 226 20.78 6.48 -8.73
CA GLY A 226 20.21 5.13 -8.76
C GLY A 226 19.89 4.51 -7.40
N GLU A 227 19.79 5.27 -6.31
CA GLU A 227 19.46 4.73 -4.98
C GLU A 227 18.17 3.90 -4.98
N ILE A 228 17.11 4.37 -5.64
CA ILE A 228 15.85 3.62 -5.74
C ILE A 228 16.05 2.32 -6.50
N VAL A 229 16.81 2.36 -7.60
CA VAL A 229 17.07 1.17 -8.42
C VAL A 229 17.88 0.16 -7.62
N ARG A 230 18.87 0.59 -6.83
CA ARG A 230 19.61 -0.30 -5.91
C ARG A 230 18.70 -0.89 -4.83
N ALA A 231 17.79 -0.08 -4.27
CA ALA A 231 16.84 -0.56 -3.27
C ALA A 231 15.91 -1.63 -3.85
N LEU A 232 15.50 -1.50 -5.12
CA LEU A 232 14.67 -2.47 -5.84
C LEU A 232 15.46 -3.70 -6.30
N LEU A 233 16.73 -3.56 -6.69
CA LEU A 233 17.58 -4.70 -7.11
C LEU A 233 17.97 -5.59 -5.95
N ARG A 234 18.20 -5.01 -4.77
CA ARG A 234 18.72 -5.75 -3.60
C ARG A 234 17.88 -6.99 -3.23
N PRO A 235 16.54 -6.95 -3.14
CA PRO A 235 15.71 -8.11 -2.81
C PRO A 235 15.80 -9.27 -3.79
N ILE A 236 16.13 -8.98 -5.05
CA ILE A 236 16.10 -9.94 -6.18
C ILE A 236 17.49 -10.24 -6.76
N SER A 237 18.58 -9.89 -6.05
CA SER A 237 19.94 -10.01 -6.56
C SER A 237 20.63 -11.35 -6.20
N GLY A 238 19.92 -12.31 -5.63
CA GLY A 238 20.46 -13.64 -5.32
C GLY A 238 21.49 -13.71 -4.18
N LYS A 239 21.71 -12.63 -3.44
CA LYS A 239 22.67 -12.64 -2.32
C LYS A 239 22.11 -13.47 -1.16
N LYS A 240 22.78 -14.57 -0.83
CA LYS A 240 22.37 -15.48 0.26
C LYS A 240 22.35 -14.83 1.65
N VAL A 241 23.22 -13.85 1.91
CA VAL A 241 23.29 -13.14 3.18
C VAL A 241 22.38 -11.94 3.14
N GLY A 242 21.34 -11.95 3.97
CA GLY A 242 20.30 -10.91 4.00
C GLY A 242 19.34 -10.97 2.82
N ALA A 243 19.11 -12.17 2.26
CA ALA A 243 18.10 -12.39 1.23
C ALA A 243 16.71 -11.97 1.72
N GLU A 244 15.92 -11.37 0.84
CA GLU A 244 14.53 -11.09 1.13
C GLU A 244 13.72 -12.39 1.08
N LEU A 245 13.01 -12.67 2.16
CA LEU A 245 12.20 -13.89 2.29
C LEU A 245 10.78 -13.75 1.77
N SER A 246 10.24 -12.55 1.76
CA SER A 246 8.87 -12.29 1.28
C SER A 246 8.79 -12.35 -0.25
N ASP A 247 7.99 -13.29 -0.75
CA ASP A 247 7.67 -13.41 -2.18
C ASP A 247 7.06 -12.13 -2.72
N ASN A 248 6.19 -11.48 -1.94
CA ASN A 248 5.53 -10.23 -2.32
C ASN A 248 6.52 -9.07 -2.54
N VAL A 249 7.56 -8.97 -1.69
CA VAL A 249 8.61 -7.96 -1.86
C VAL A 249 9.41 -8.25 -3.13
N ARG A 250 9.83 -9.51 -3.33
CA ARG A 250 10.62 -9.88 -4.50
C ARG A 250 9.85 -9.69 -5.78
N GLN A 251 8.58 -10.11 -5.84
CA GLN A 251 7.69 -9.89 -6.97
C GLN A 251 7.55 -8.39 -7.30
N ALA A 252 7.18 -7.57 -6.31
CA ALA A 252 7.01 -6.14 -6.53
C ALA A 252 8.30 -5.47 -7.04
N CYS A 253 9.46 -5.88 -6.52
CA CYS A 253 10.75 -5.39 -6.97
C CYS A 253 11.08 -5.83 -8.40
N ALA A 254 10.85 -7.10 -8.75
CA ALA A 254 11.09 -7.62 -10.09
C ALA A 254 10.20 -6.94 -11.14
N GLU A 255 8.91 -6.77 -10.85
CA GLU A 255 7.97 -6.03 -11.69
C GLU A 255 8.36 -4.55 -11.86
N ALA A 256 8.84 -3.91 -10.80
CA ALA A 256 9.34 -2.53 -10.86
C ALA A 256 10.59 -2.42 -11.77
N ILE A 257 11.55 -3.33 -11.61
CA ILE A 257 12.77 -3.36 -12.47
C ILE A 257 12.41 -3.65 -13.92
N PHE A 258 11.48 -4.57 -14.19
CA PHE A 258 10.96 -4.80 -15.53
C PHE A 258 10.37 -3.52 -16.13
N ALA A 259 9.55 -2.78 -15.38
CA ALA A 259 8.96 -1.53 -15.83
C ALA A 259 10.05 -0.48 -16.16
N LEU A 260 11.09 -0.36 -15.32
CA LEU A 260 12.23 0.52 -15.55
C LEU A 260 13.03 0.14 -16.81
N ALA A 261 13.18 -1.16 -17.07
CA ALA A 261 13.91 -1.67 -18.25
C ALA A 261 13.22 -1.38 -19.59
N LYS A 262 11.92 -1.01 -19.60
CA LYS A 262 11.21 -0.60 -20.82
C LYS A 262 11.76 0.68 -21.42
N ASP A 263 12.27 1.60 -20.60
CA ASP A 263 12.84 2.88 -21.05
C ASP A 263 14.34 2.76 -21.30
N GLU A 264 14.85 3.54 -22.25
CA GLU A 264 16.28 3.58 -22.55
C GLU A 264 17.10 4.10 -21.36
N GLU A 265 16.70 5.23 -20.77
CA GLU A 265 17.32 5.78 -19.56
C GLU A 265 17.34 4.77 -18.39
N GLY A 266 16.24 4.03 -18.22
CA GLY A 266 16.15 2.97 -17.21
C GLY A 266 17.14 1.83 -17.50
N ARG A 267 17.24 1.37 -18.74
CA ARG A 267 18.20 0.34 -19.14
C ARG A 267 19.64 0.80 -18.94
N GLU A 268 19.97 2.05 -19.33
CA GLU A 268 21.32 2.59 -19.13
C GLU A 268 21.71 2.60 -17.65
N LEU A 269 20.78 3.03 -16.75
CA LEU A 269 21.03 3.04 -15.32
C LEU A 269 21.16 1.61 -14.76
N LEU A 270 20.30 0.68 -15.19
CA LEU A 270 20.38 -0.73 -14.82
C LEU A 270 21.69 -1.37 -15.27
N GLY A 271 22.19 -1.02 -16.47
CA GLY A 271 23.50 -1.46 -16.96
C GLY A 271 24.66 -0.94 -16.10
N LYS A 272 24.66 0.35 -15.75
CA LYS A 272 25.66 0.93 -14.84
C LYS A 272 25.67 0.28 -13.47
N LEU A 273 24.53 -0.23 -13.01
CA LEU A 273 24.36 -0.91 -11.72
C LEU A 273 24.58 -2.43 -11.79
N GLU A 274 25.10 -2.94 -12.91
CA GLU A 274 25.34 -4.37 -13.16
C GLU A 274 24.09 -5.25 -12.98
N ALA A 275 22.89 -4.69 -13.24
CA ALA A 275 21.63 -5.39 -13.04
C ALA A 275 21.54 -6.72 -13.83
N PRO A 276 22.02 -6.84 -15.10
CA PRO A 276 21.94 -8.12 -15.83
C PRO A 276 22.56 -9.28 -15.06
N ARG A 277 23.70 -9.07 -14.40
CA ARG A 277 24.38 -10.08 -13.58
C ARG A 277 23.60 -10.36 -12.29
N ALA A 278 23.20 -9.31 -11.59
CA ALA A 278 22.45 -9.44 -10.34
C ALA A 278 21.12 -10.20 -10.52
N LEU A 279 20.41 -9.93 -11.63
CA LEU A 279 19.12 -10.59 -11.91
C LEU A 279 19.29 -12.06 -12.34
N ARG A 280 20.37 -12.40 -13.08
CA ARG A 280 20.67 -13.80 -13.36
C ARG A 280 20.94 -14.58 -12.08
N ASP A 281 21.82 -14.04 -11.21
CA ASP A 281 22.15 -14.70 -9.93
C ASP A 281 20.90 -14.83 -9.04
N GLY A 282 19.98 -13.87 -9.10
CA GLY A 282 18.68 -13.91 -8.44
C GLY A 282 17.75 -14.98 -9.00
N TYR A 283 17.66 -15.08 -10.32
CA TYR A 283 16.83 -16.05 -11.01
C TYR A 283 17.21 -17.51 -10.70
N GLU A 284 18.52 -17.79 -10.58
CA GLU A 284 19.00 -19.14 -10.23
C GLU A 284 18.53 -19.61 -8.84
N LEU A 285 18.11 -18.71 -7.97
CA LEU A 285 17.68 -18.99 -6.59
C LEU A 285 16.19 -18.73 -6.36
N GLU A 286 15.47 -18.23 -7.39
CA GLU A 286 14.06 -17.85 -7.26
C GLU A 286 13.15 -19.03 -7.58
N GLU A 287 12.14 -19.25 -6.71
CA GLU A 287 11.15 -20.30 -6.86
C GLU A 287 9.73 -19.74 -7.08
N HIS A 288 9.53 -18.44 -6.79
CA HIS A 288 8.22 -17.80 -6.95
C HIS A 288 7.94 -17.48 -8.43
N ALA A 289 6.88 -18.08 -8.97
CA ALA A 289 6.60 -18.08 -10.41
C ALA A 289 6.48 -16.67 -11.02
N GLU A 290 5.74 -15.77 -10.35
CA GLU A 290 5.53 -14.40 -10.82
C GLU A 290 6.83 -13.58 -10.79
N THR A 291 7.68 -13.81 -9.80
CA THR A 291 9.01 -13.19 -9.74
C THR A 291 9.88 -13.69 -10.88
N CYS A 292 9.93 -15.02 -11.09
CA CYS A 292 10.66 -15.63 -12.21
C CYS A 292 10.20 -15.05 -13.55
N ALA A 293 8.89 -14.93 -13.79
CA ALA A 293 8.36 -14.38 -15.02
C ALA A 293 8.83 -12.94 -15.26
N ALA A 294 8.82 -12.08 -14.24
CA ALA A 294 9.31 -10.71 -14.34
C ALA A 294 10.82 -10.61 -14.59
N LEU A 295 11.61 -11.51 -13.97
CA LEU A 295 13.06 -11.58 -14.17
C LEU A 295 13.40 -12.03 -15.61
N VAL A 296 12.71 -13.05 -16.13
CA VAL A 296 12.86 -13.52 -17.52
C VAL A 296 12.52 -12.40 -18.50
N ALA A 297 11.35 -11.76 -18.34
CA ALA A 297 10.95 -10.66 -19.21
C ALA A 297 11.95 -9.49 -19.20
N THR A 298 12.58 -9.22 -18.05
CA THR A 298 13.65 -8.22 -17.96
C THR A 298 14.92 -8.66 -18.69
N GLY A 299 15.30 -9.93 -18.55
CA GLY A 299 16.43 -10.54 -19.27
C GLY A 299 16.25 -10.47 -20.79
N ASP A 300 15.05 -10.73 -21.30
CA ASP A 300 14.72 -10.64 -22.71
C ASP A 300 14.88 -9.20 -23.25
N LEU A 301 14.47 -8.19 -22.47
CA LEU A 301 14.73 -6.79 -22.82
C LEU A 301 16.22 -6.49 -22.89
N PHE A 302 17.01 -6.99 -21.95
CA PHE A 302 18.46 -6.79 -21.96
C PHE A 302 19.12 -7.47 -23.18
N LEU A 303 18.71 -8.70 -23.53
CA LEU A 303 19.17 -9.41 -24.71
C LEU A 303 18.81 -8.64 -26.00
N LYS A 304 17.55 -8.23 -26.12
CA LYS A 304 17.05 -7.46 -27.28
C LYS A 304 17.83 -6.18 -27.52
N HIS A 305 18.31 -5.54 -26.46
CA HIS A 305 19.04 -4.26 -26.52
C HIS A 305 20.56 -4.40 -26.38
N GLY A 306 21.12 -5.63 -26.43
CA GLY A 306 22.56 -5.88 -26.39
C GLY A 306 23.24 -5.51 -25.08
N MET A 307 22.50 -5.56 -23.97
CA MET A 307 22.97 -5.16 -22.65
C MET A 307 23.51 -6.32 -21.79
N VAL A 308 23.42 -7.54 -22.30
CA VAL A 308 23.92 -8.71 -21.58
C VAL A 308 25.45 -8.80 -21.79
N PRO A 309 26.27 -8.80 -20.75
CA PRO A 309 27.73 -8.98 -20.86
C PRO A 309 28.10 -10.26 -21.61
N GLU A 310 29.21 -10.24 -22.37
CA GLU A 310 29.63 -11.38 -23.22
C GLU A 310 29.83 -12.67 -22.43
N ASP A 311 30.37 -12.58 -21.21
CA ASP A 311 30.56 -13.72 -20.30
C ASP A 311 29.24 -14.37 -19.84
N LEU A 312 28.12 -13.63 -19.91
CA LEU A 312 26.80 -14.16 -19.61
C LEU A 312 26.10 -14.75 -20.85
N GLN A 313 26.50 -14.35 -22.07
CA GLN A 313 25.92 -14.87 -23.31
C GLN A 313 26.40 -16.28 -23.63
N GLU A 314 27.61 -16.68 -23.23
CA GLU A 314 28.14 -18.03 -23.46
C GLU A 314 27.33 -19.12 -22.77
N GLY A 315 26.69 -18.81 -21.63
CA GLY A 315 25.78 -19.73 -20.91
C GLY A 315 24.39 -19.91 -21.53
N LEU A 316 23.92 -18.93 -22.33
CA LEU A 316 22.61 -18.94 -22.96
C LEU A 316 22.55 -19.72 -24.28
N ASN A 317 23.70 -20.02 -24.87
CA ASN A 317 23.82 -20.78 -26.13
C ASN A 317 23.69 -22.30 -25.97
N GLN A 318 23.37 -22.82 -24.79
CA GLN A 318 22.96 -24.22 -24.64
C GLN A 318 21.45 -24.32 -24.92
N PRO A 319 21.00 -25.16 -25.86
CA PRO A 319 19.59 -25.25 -26.23
C PRO A 319 18.79 -25.93 -25.11
N GLN A 320 18.27 -25.15 -24.18
CA GLN A 320 17.10 -25.59 -23.44
C GLN A 320 15.89 -25.29 -24.31
N ALA A 321 15.16 -26.34 -24.71
CA ALA A 321 13.94 -26.23 -25.46
C ALA A 321 12.90 -25.46 -24.62
N VAL A 322 12.76 -24.18 -24.89
CA VAL A 322 11.65 -23.36 -24.40
C VAL A 322 10.65 -23.28 -25.55
N GLU A 323 9.44 -23.77 -25.37
CA GLU A 323 8.33 -23.52 -26.26
C GLU A 323 8.15 -21.99 -26.40
N VAL A 324 8.24 -21.53 -27.65
CA VAL A 324 8.01 -20.12 -28.00
C VAL A 324 6.52 -19.85 -27.77
N ILE A 325 6.22 -19.07 -26.74
CA ILE A 325 4.89 -18.49 -26.57
C ILE A 325 4.82 -17.28 -27.52
N ASP A 326 3.87 -17.31 -28.45
CA ASP A 326 3.64 -16.25 -29.44
C ASP A 326 3.47 -14.89 -28.79
N ASP A 327 4.12 -13.87 -29.37
CA ASP A 327 4.24 -12.46 -28.91
C ASP A 327 2.89 -11.69 -28.82
N ASP A 328 1.73 -12.32 -29.10
CA ASP A 328 0.42 -11.66 -29.16
C ASP A 328 -0.45 -11.87 -27.91
N GLU A 329 -0.04 -12.69 -26.96
CA GLU A 329 -0.69 -12.66 -25.64
C GLU A 329 0.04 -11.68 -24.73
N ALA A 330 -0.39 -10.42 -24.79
CA ALA A 330 -0.09 -9.43 -23.76
C ALA A 330 -0.25 -10.09 -22.40
N LEU A 331 0.82 -10.11 -21.60
CA LEU A 331 0.76 -10.40 -20.17
C LEU A 331 -0.35 -9.50 -19.61
N VAL A 332 -1.57 -10.01 -19.54
CA VAL A 332 -2.65 -9.43 -18.77
C VAL A 332 -2.20 -9.61 -17.33
N MET A 333 -1.40 -8.64 -16.89
CA MET A 333 -1.12 -8.47 -15.48
C MET A 333 -2.48 -8.35 -14.81
N GLY A 334 -2.97 -9.46 -14.30
CA GLY A 334 -4.21 -9.49 -13.54
C GLY A 334 -4.14 -8.40 -12.49
N PRO A 335 -5.28 -7.86 -12.03
CA PRO A 335 -5.32 -6.90 -10.93
C PRO A 335 -4.89 -7.62 -9.64
N GLY A 336 -3.68 -8.14 -9.66
CA GLY A 336 -3.07 -8.85 -8.56
C GLY A 336 -2.65 -7.85 -7.51
N PHE A 337 -3.43 -7.71 -6.56
CA PHE A 337 -3.44 -7.10 -5.24
C PHE A 337 -4.73 -6.30 -5.01
N GLY A 338 -5.85 -6.91 -5.33
CA GLY A 338 -7.13 -6.64 -4.70
C GLY A 338 -7.33 -7.55 -3.49
N GLY A 339 -6.27 -7.99 -2.84
CA GLY A 339 -6.31 -8.65 -1.56
C GLY A 339 -5.82 -7.65 -0.51
N GLY A 340 -6.68 -6.74 -0.07
CA GLY A 340 -6.56 -6.22 1.27
C GLY A 340 -6.52 -7.43 2.18
N GLY A 341 -5.37 -7.72 2.82
CA GLY A 341 -5.31 -8.76 3.82
C GLY A 341 -6.43 -8.49 4.79
N PHE A 342 -7.40 -9.40 4.84
CA PHE A 342 -8.42 -9.43 5.86
C PHE A 342 -7.69 -9.41 7.19
N ILE A 343 -7.79 -8.30 7.91
CA ILE A 343 -7.43 -8.33 9.32
C ILE A 343 -8.43 -9.31 9.91
N ASN A 344 -7.94 -10.48 10.34
CA ASN A 344 -8.75 -11.40 11.11
C ASN A 344 -9.44 -10.59 12.20
N SER A 345 -10.76 -10.79 12.34
CA SER A 345 -11.56 -10.19 13.39
C SER A 345 -10.77 -10.20 14.69
N VAL A 346 -10.57 -9.02 15.25
CA VAL A 346 -10.01 -8.90 16.60
C VAL A 346 -11.08 -9.43 17.54
N ASP A 347 -10.86 -10.61 18.12
CA ASP A 347 -11.66 -11.17 19.21
C ASP A 347 -11.63 -10.26 20.43
#